data_775a407eb8b712793d3be65641c492b7
#
_entry.id   775a407eb8b712793d3be65641c492b7
#
_cell.length_a   1.000
_cell.length_b   1.000
_cell.length_c   1.000
_cell.angle_alpha   90.00
_cell.angle_beta   90.00
_cell.angle_gamma   90.00
#
_symmetry.space_group_name_H-M   'P 1'
#
loop_
_entity.id
_entity.type
_entity.pdbx_description
1 polymer ?
#
loop_
_entity_poly.entity_id
_entity_poly.type
_entity_poly.pdbx_seq_one_letter_code
_entity_poly.pdbx_strand_id
1 'polypeptide(L)'
;GVADADDDSSEDKRQILGEAYAMRAYAHFDLVNLYGKPYDPQTASTDRGVPLSTYIDIEQKYRPTNVAAVYRQIVEDIEAAERTMTLEKQESPTLNYRFSLDALAAFKARVMLYMRNWQAAYDAATGLLPKYELVDFNASPESGDLPWKATSPEAILAWERPFGGGNGDLRGASILSDKILGLLDEATDN
;
A
#
# COMPACT_ATOMS: atom_id res chain seq x y z
N GLY A 1 17.58 -7.89 16.17
CA GLY A 1 16.50 -7.73 15.19
C GLY A 1 15.57 -8.93 15.16
N VAL A 2 14.56 -8.96 14.29
CA VAL A 2 13.60 -10.09 14.19
C VAL A 2 14.29 -11.44 13.97
N ALA A 3 15.38 -11.45 13.20
CA ALA A 3 16.16 -12.67 12.93
C ALA A 3 16.85 -13.27 14.17
N ASP A 4 17.08 -12.46 15.19
CA ASP A 4 17.79 -12.85 16.41
C ASP A 4 16.84 -13.15 17.60
N ALA A 5 15.53 -13.06 17.39
CA ALA A 5 14.55 -13.38 18.45
C ALA A 5 14.45 -14.88 18.68
N ASP A 6 14.45 -15.32 19.93
CA ASP A 6 14.56 -16.74 20.29
C ASP A 6 13.21 -17.44 20.52
N ASP A 7 12.12 -16.69 20.70
CA ASP A 7 10.85 -17.22 21.25
C ASP A 7 9.81 -17.68 20.22
N ASP A 8 10.01 -17.39 18.91
CA ASP A 8 9.01 -17.68 17.88
C ASP A 8 9.44 -18.84 16.96
N SER A 9 8.44 -19.43 16.29
CA SER A 9 8.71 -20.41 15.24
C SER A 9 9.54 -19.77 14.10
N SER A 10 10.32 -20.57 13.39
CA SER A 10 11.11 -20.08 12.26
C SER A 10 10.24 -19.51 11.13
N GLU A 11 9.00 -19.98 11.02
CA GLU A 11 8.02 -19.51 10.04
C GLU A 11 7.47 -18.13 10.41
N ASP A 12 7.11 -17.92 11.68
CA ASP A 12 6.65 -16.63 12.18
C ASP A 12 7.73 -15.55 12.04
N LYS A 13 8.98 -15.90 12.34
CA LYS A 13 10.14 -15.00 12.16
C LYS A 13 10.31 -14.60 10.69
N ARG A 14 10.18 -15.55 9.77
CA ARG A 14 10.25 -15.28 8.33
C ARG A 14 9.13 -14.36 7.88
N GLN A 15 7.89 -14.64 8.30
CA GLN A 15 6.74 -13.80 7.98
C GLN A 15 6.95 -12.36 8.47
N ILE A 16 7.30 -12.17 9.73
CA ILE A 16 7.53 -10.85 10.33
C ILE A 16 8.69 -10.11 9.64
N LEU A 17 9.78 -10.83 9.30
CA LEU A 17 10.90 -10.24 8.59
C LEU A 17 10.49 -9.78 7.18
N GLY A 18 9.69 -10.57 6.47
CA GLY A 18 9.16 -10.21 5.17
C GLY A 18 8.21 -8.99 5.24
N GLU A 19 7.34 -8.95 6.25
CA GLU A 19 6.48 -7.79 6.51
C GLU A 19 7.31 -6.52 6.80
N ALA A 20 8.42 -6.65 7.53
CA ALA A 20 9.32 -5.52 7.80
C ALA A 20 9.97 -4.97 6.51
N TYR A 21 10.38 -5.85 5.58
CA TYR A 21 10.85 -5.42 4.26
C TYR A 21 9.74 -4.72 3.47
N ALA A 22 8.53 -5.29 3.44
CA ALA A 22 7.39 -4.70 2.75
C ALA A 22 7.02 -3.31 3.31
N MET A 23 7.02 -3.15 4.63
CA MET A 23 6.78 -1.88 5.30
C MET A 23 7.86 -0.85 4.99
N ARG A 24 9.13 -1.25 4.93
CA ARG A 24 10.22 -0.36 4.56
C ARG A 24 10.11 0.11 3.11
N ALA A 25 9.80 -0.81 2.20
CA ALA A 25 9.52 -0.48 0.81
C ALA A 25 8.37 0.51 0.68
N TYR A 26 7.27 0.27 1.40
CA TYR A 26 6.10 1.13 1.41
C TYR A 26 6.43 2.54 1.94
N ALA A 27 7.15 2.63 3.05
CA ALA A 27 7.55 3.92 3.62
C ALA A 27 8.43 4.73 2.66
N HIS A 28 9.41 4.09 2.00
CA HIS A 28 10.23 4.77 1.00
C HIS A 28 9.43 5.17 -0.25
N PHE A 29 8.45 4.35 -0.66
CA PHE A 29 7.56 4.65 -1.76
C PHE A 29 6.70 5.89 -1.47
N ASP A 30 6.10 5.97 -0.29
CA ASP A 30 5.33 7.14 0.12
C ASP A 30 6.21 8.39 0.19
N LEU A 31 7.38 8.28 0.81
CA LEU A 31 8.32 9.41 0.93
C LEU A 31 8.76 9.94 -0.43
N VAL A 32 9.15 9.06 -1.36
CA VAL A 32 9.62 9.52 -2.69
C VAL A 32 8.50 10.13 -3.51
N ASN A 33 7.26 9.65 -3.38
CA ASN A 33 6.11 10.22 -4.08
C ASN A 33 5.64 11.55 -3.48
N LEU A 34 5.84 11.77 -2.17
CA LEU A 34 5.48 13.02 -1.51
C LEU A 34 6.55 14.12 -1.69
N TYR A 35 7.82 13.75 -1.69
CA TYR A 35 8.94 14.71 -1.59
C TYR A 35 9.92 14.66 -2.76
N GLY A 36 9.87 13.63 -3.60
CA GLY A 36 10.68 13.50 -4.81
C GLY A 36 9.93 13.96 -6.05
N LYS A 37 10.62 13.89 -7.19
CA LYS A 37 9.94 14.00 -8.48
C LYS A 37 9.29 12.69 -8.88
N PRO A 38 8.22 12.72 -9.70
CA PRO A 38 7.68 11.51 -10.31
C PRO A 38 8.77 10.71 -11.02
N TYR A 39 8.72 9.39 -10.94
CA TYR A 39 9.70 8.54 -11.61
C TYR A 39 9.61 8.72 -13.13
N ASP A 40 10.74 9.05 -13.73
CA ASP A 40 10.92 9.06 -15.18
C ASP A 40 12.20 8.29 -15.52
N PRO A 41 12.15 7.22 -16.35
CA PRO A 41 13.34 6.43 -16.69
C PRO A 41 14.51 7.24 -17.24
N GLN A 42 14.22 8.39 -17.88
CA GLN A 42 15.25 9.24 -18.50
C GLN A 42 15.95 10.15 -17.49
N THR A 43 15.25 10.56 -16.42
CA THR A 43 15.76 11.58 -15.49
C THR A 43 15.91 11.09 -14.05
N ALA A 44 15.33 9.95 -13.69
CA ALA A 44 15.33 9.42 -12.32
C ALA A 44 16.72 9.26 -11.70
N SER A 45 17.76 9.03 -12.52
CA SER A 45 19.16 8.93 -12.06
C SER A 45 19.78 10.26 -11.63
N THR A 46 19.20 11.38 -12.06
CA THR A 46 19.64 12.74 -11.74
C THR A 46 18.64 13.50 -10.88
N ASP A 47 17.37 13.11 -10.91
CA ASP A 47 16.34 13.75 -10.12
C ASP A 47 16.53 13.47 -8.63
N ARG A 48 16.38 14.53 -7.83
CA ARG A 48 16.51 14.44 -6.38
C ARG A 48 15.37 13.62 -5.80
N GLY A 49 15.74 12.53 -5.11
CA GLY A 49 14.84 11.69 -4.32
C GLY A 49 14.91 12.04 -2.83
N VAL A 50 14.73 11.02 -2.00
CA VAL A 50 14.71 11.12 -0.54
C VAL A 50 15.89 10.36 0.08
N PRO A 51 16.21 10.61 1.36
CA PRO A 51 17.19 9.78 2.06
C PRO A 51 16.72 8.32 2.16
N LEU A 52 17.67 7.40 2.05
CA LEU A 52 17.44 5.98 2.31
C LEU A 52 17.88 5.64 3.73
N SER A 53 17.02 4.95 4.47
CA SER A 53 17.31 4.38 5.78
C SER A 53 17.12 2.87 5.72
N THR A 54 18.22 2.12 5.65
CA THR A 54 18.21 0.66 5.53
C THR A 54 18.69 -0.06 6.77
N TYR A 55 19.23 0.68 7.75
CA TYR A 55 19.69 0.19 9.05
C TYR A 55 19.45 1.23 10.14
N ILE A 56 19.47 0.77 11.40
CA ILE A 56 19.27 1.65 12.56
C ILE A 56 20.62 2.25 12.94
N ASP A 57 20.75 3.56 12.78
CA ASP A 57 21.87 4.34 13.24
C ASP A 57 21.40 5.72 13.69
N ILE A 58 21.47 5.98 14.98
CA ILE A 58 20.99 7.23 15.59
C ILE A 58 21.89 8.43 15.19
N GLU A 59 23.14 8.17 14.85
CA GLU A 59 24.11 9.20 14.46
C GLU A 59 24.18 9.41 12.94
N GLN A 60 23.42 8.64 12.17
CA GLN A 60 23.44 8.70 10.71
C GLN A 60 23.02 10.08 10.20
N LYS A 61 23.88 10.69 9.41
CA LYS A 61 23.54 11.90 8.64
C LYS A 61 22.84 11.53 7.35
N TYR A 62 21.54 11.61 7.36
CA TYR A 62 20.72 11.32 6.18
C TYR A 62 20.95 12.35 5.08
N ARG A 63 21.35 11.90 3.90
CA ARG A 63 21.46 12.71 2.70
C ARG A 63 20.49 12.21 1.65
N PRO A 64 19.80 13.11 0.93
CA PRO A 64 18.96 12.70 -0.21
C PRO A 64 19.79 11.96 -1.25
N THR A 65 19.23 10.90 -1.81
CA THR A 65 19.75 10.22 -2.98
C THR A 65 18.93 10.58 -4.21
N ASN A 66 19.19 9.96 -5.37
CA ASN A 66 18.36 10.18 -6.55
C ASN A 66 17.13 9.25 -6.57
N VAL A 67 16.13 9.63 -7.35
CA VAL A 67 14.86 8.89 -7.47
C VAL A 67 15.08 7.44 -7.89
N ALA A 68 15.98 7.19 -8.86
CA ALA A 68 16.28 5.82 -9.32
C ALA A 68 16.84 4.93 -8.21
N ALA A 69 17.70 5.47 -7.32
CA ALA A 69 18.24 4.71 -6.20
C ALA A 69 17.17 4.38 -5.16
N VAL A 70 16.22 5.30 -4.91
CA VAL A 70 15.09 5.03 -4.00
C VAL A 70 14.20 3.92 -4.56
N TYR A 71 13.80 4.01 -5.82
CA TYR A 71 12.97 2.96 -6.43
C TYR A 71 13.68 1.62 -6.54
N ARG A 72 14.98 1.60 -6.77
CA ARG A 72 15.77 0.36 -6.72
C ARG A 72 15.70 -0.28 -5.34
N GLN A 73 15.90 0.49 -4.26
CA GLN A 73 15.76 -0.03 -2.89
C GLN A 73 14.36 -0.55 -2.60
N ILE A 74 13.31 0.14 -3.09
CA ILE A 74 11.93 -0.31 -2.95
C ILE A 74 11.74 -1.68 -3.60
N VAL A 75 12.26 -1.86 -4.83
CA VAL A 75 12.16 -3.14 -5.55
C VAL A 75 12.96 -4.25 -4.85
N GLU A 76 14.18 -3.97 -4.40
CA GLU A 76 14.99 -4.90 -3.63
C GLU A 76 14.31 -5.37 -2.34
N ASP A 77 13.64 -4.45 -1.64
CA ASP A 77 12.86 -4.76 -0.44
C ASP A 77 11.61 -5.59 -0.74
N ILE A 78 10.90 -5.28 -1.83
CA ILE A 78 9.77 -6.10 -2.30
C ILE A 78 10.24 -7.53 -2.62
N GLU A 79 11.33 -7.68 -3.36
CA GLU A 79 11.90 -8.99 -3.68
C GLU A 79 12.39 -9.75 -2.44
N ALA A 80 12.96 -9.04 -1.46
CA ALA A 80 13.35 -9.64 -0.19
C ALA A 80 12.12 -10.11 0.59
N ALA A 81 11.04 -9.32 0.61
CA ALA A 81 9.77 -9.70 1.22
C ALA A 81 9.15 -10.92 0.53
N GLU A 82 9.12 -10.97 -0.81
CA GLU A 82 8.62 -12.11 -1.58
C GLU A 82 9.36 -13.42 -1.25
N ARG A 83 10.68 -13.35 -1.08
CA ARG A 83 11.49 -14.53 -0.72
C ARG A 83 11.34 -14.98 0.73
N THR A 84 10.87 -14.09 1.59
CA THR A 84 10.89 -14.28 3.05
C THR A 84 9.52 -14.61 3.60
N MET A 85 8.45 -13.93 3.11
CA MET A 85 7.08 -14.15 3.57
C MET A 85 6.58 -15.55 3.18
N THR A 86 5.72 -16.09 4.04
CA THR A 86 5.12 -17.43 3.89
C THR A 86 3.62 -17.39 3.74
N LEU A 87 2.98 -16.34 4.28
CA LEU A 87 1.52 -16.20 4.30
C LEU A 87 1.02 -15.65 2.95
N GLU A 88 0.25 -16.45 2.22
CA GLU A 88 -0.29 -16.05 0.91
C GLU A 88 -1.38 -14.98 1.04
N LYS A 89 -2.37 -15.20 1.92
CA LYS A 89 -3.51 -14.31 2.17
C LYS A 89 -3.84 -14.30 3.64
N GLN A 90 -4.32 -13.17 4.17
CA GLN A 90 -4.82 -13.11 5.55
C GLN A 90 -6.08 -13.96 5.71
N GLU A 91 -6.16 -14.72 6.80
CA GLU A 91 -7.28 -15.61 7.08
C GLU A 91 -8.57 -14.86 7.43
N SER A 92 -8.44 -13.64 7.93
CA SER A 92 -9.55 -12.80 8.33
C SER A 92 -9.39 -11.39 7.80
N PRO A 93 -10.48 -10.75 7.32
CA PRO A 93 -10.47 -9.33 6.92
C PRO A 93 -10.00 -8.40 8.04
N THR A 94 -10.15 -8.80 9.30
CA THR A 94 -9.69 -8.02 10.46
C THR A 94 -8.17 -7.96 10.59
N LEU A 95 -7.44 -8.81 9.85
CA LEU A 95 -5.98 -8.85 9.78
C LEU A 95 -5.42 -8.21 8.52
N ASN A 96 -6.27 -7.65 7.65
CA ASN A 96 -5.84 -7.00 6.41
C ASN A 96 -4.93 -5.77 6.61
N TYR A 97 -4.65 -5.37 7.84
CA TYR A 97 -3.62 -4.37 8.14
C TYR A 97 -2.18 -4.92 8.09
N ARG A 98 -2.01 -6.24 8.02
CA ARG A 98 -0.72 -6.91 7.90
C ARG A 98 -0.46 -7.32 6.46
N PHE A 99 0.80 -7.24 6.04
CA PHE A 99 1.17 -7.72 4.71
C PHE A 99 1.03 -9.24 4.59
N SER A 100 0.57 -9.65 3.43
CA SER A 100 0.61 -11.02 2.90
C SER A 100 1.28 -10.98 1.53
N LEU A 101 1.55 -12.12 0.91
CA LEU A 101 2.08 -12.17 -0.46
C LEU A 101 1.12 -11.53 -1.46
N ASP A 102 -0.19 -11.68 -1.27
CA ASP A 102 -1.18 -11.00 -2.12
C ASP A 102 -1.14 -9.48 -1.95
N ALA A 103 -1.03 -8.99 -0.70
CA ALA A 103 -0.88 -7.57 -0.43
C ALA A 103 0.43 -7.01 -1.01
N LEU A 104 1.50 -7.79 -0.92
CA LEU A 104 2.79 -7.43 -1.50
C LEU A 104 2.72 -7.39 -3.03
N ALA A 105 2.04 -8.34 -3.68
CA ALA A 105 1.84 -8.36 -5.13
C ALA A 105 1.01 -7.15 -5.60
N ALA A 106 -0.04 -6.77 -4.86
CA ALA A 106 -0.82 -5.56 -5.14
C ALA A 106 0.04 -4.29 -5.01
N PHE A 107 0.88 -4.23 -3.99
CA PHE A 107 1.82 -3.13 -3.81
C PHE A 107 2.88 -3.10 -4.91
N LYS A 108 3.45 -4.25 -5.29
CA LYS A 108 4.39 -4.38 -6.41
C LYS A 108 3.79 -3.88 -7.71
N ALA A 109 2.54 -4.26 -8.02
CA ALA A 109 1.84 -3.77 -9.20
C ALA A 109 1.79 -2.24 -9.24
N ARG A 110 1.49 -1.60 -8.10
CA ARG A 110 1.48 -0.14 -7.97
C ARG A 110 2.87 0.47 -8.17
N VAL A 111 3.91 -0.08 -7.56
CA VAL A 111 5.28 0.39 -7.71
C VAL A 111 5.73 0.31 -9.17
N MET A 112 5.47 -0.84 -9.83
CA MET A 112 5.82 -1.04 -11.25
C MET A 112 5.05 -0.07 -12.17
N LEU A 113 3.78 0.22 -11.86
CA LEU A 113 2.98 1.21 -12.57
C LEU A 113 3.63 2.61 -12.49
N TYR A 114 4.05 3.03 -11.31
CA TYR A 114 4.72 4.32 -11.09
C TYR A 114 6.08 4.38 -11.81
N MET A 115 6.79 3.25 -11.91
CA MET A 115 8.03 3.13 -12.67
C MET A 115 7.82 3.07 -14.19
N ARG A 116 6.56 3.10 -14.66
CA ARG A 116 6.18 2.90 -16.07
C ARG A 116 6.59 1.54 -16.63
N ASN A 117 6.79 0.56 -15.77
CA ASN A 117 7.02 -0.83 -16.15
C ASN A 117 5.67 -1.55 -16.28
N TRP A 118 4.97 -1.27 -17.38
CA TRP A 118 3.60 -1.68 -17.62
C TRP A 118 3.42 -3.19 -17.62
N GLN A 119 4.39 -3.94 -18.18
CA GLN A 119 4.31 -5.39 -18.22
C GLN A 119 4.42 -5.99 -16.82
N ALA A 120 5.40 -5.58 -16.03
CA ALA A 120 5.55 -6.09 -14.66
C ALA A 120 4.36 -5.69 -13.77
N ALA A 121 3.79 -4.49 -13.97
CA ALA A 121 2.56 -4.08 -13.27
C ALA A 121 1.36 -4.97 -13.65
N TYR A 122 1.20 -5.25 -14.93
CA TYR A 122 0.15 -6.12 -15.45
C TYR A 122 0.28 -7.55 -14.90
N ASP A 123 1.49 -8.12 -14.95
CA ASP A 123 1.74 -9.50 -14.49
C ASP A 123 1.45 -9.63 -12.99
N ALA A 124 1.90 -8.67 -12.17
CA ALA A 124 1.63 -8.68 -10.74
C ALA A 124 0.14 -8.51 -10.41
N ALA A 125 -0.58 -7.64 -11.12
CA ALA A 125 -2.01 -7.42 -10.92
C ALA A 125 -2.85 -8.61 -11.39
N THR A 126 -2.53 -9.18 -12.55
CA THR A 126 -3.31 -10.29 -13.16
C THR A 126 -3.33 -11.52 -12.26
N GLY A 127 -2.26 -11.79 -11.53
CA GLY A 127 -2.20 -12.90 -10.58
C GLY A 127 -3.19 -12.77 -9.41
N LEU A 128 -3.69 -11.56 -9.13
CA LEU A 128 -4.64 -11.30 -8.04
C LEU A 128 -6.10 -11.37 -8.48
N LEU A 129 -6.41 -11.09 -9.75
CA LEU A 129 -7.79 -11.02 -10.25
C LEU A 129 -8.65 -12.24 -9.92
N PRO A 130 -8.18 -13.49 -10.04
CA PRO A 130 -8.99 -14.66 -9.72
C PRO A 130 -9.22 -14.88 -8.22
N LYS A 131 -8.50 -14.14 -7.35
CA LYS A 131 -8.52 -14.32 -5.90
C LYS A 131 -9.45 -13.35 -5.17
N TYR A 132 -9.87 -12.28 -5.85
CA TYR A 132 -10.67 -11.20 -5.27
C TYR A 132 -11.86 -10.88 -6.17
N GLU A 133 -13.01 -10.67 -5.54
CA GLU A 133 -14.25 -10.32 -6.23
C GLU A 133 -14.57 -8.85 -6.00
N LEU A 134 -15.09 -8.20 -7.05
CA LEU A 134 -15.60 -6.83 -6.94
C LEU A 134 -16.96 -6.85 -6.27
N VAL A 135 -17.22 -5.84 -5.44
CA VAL A 135 -18.52 -5.64 -4.83
C VAL A 135 -19.52 -5.16 -5.88
N ASP A 136 -20.63 -5.87 -6.02
CA ASP A 136 -21.75 -5.39 -6.83
C ASP A 136 -22.49 -4.27 -6.09
N PHE A 137 -22.29 -3.04 -6.53
CA PHE A 137 -22.95 -1.87 -5.94
C PHE A 137 -24.47 -1.89 -6.07
N ASN A 138 -25.00 -2.57 -7.10
CA ASN A 138 -26.45 -2.67 -7.26
C ASN A 138 -27.08 -3.64 -6.25
N ALA A 139 -26.31 -4.60 -5.78
CA ALA A 139 -26.73 -5.55 -4.74
C ALA A 139 -26.35 -5.10 -3.34
N SER A 140 -25.59 -4.00 -3.20
CA SER A 140 -25.10 -3.53 -1.91
C SER A 140 -26.24 -2.94 -1.10
N PRO A 141 -26.50 -3.41 0.15
CA PRO A 141 -27.51 -2.80 1.01
C PRO A 141 -27.08 -1.38 1.39
N GLU A 142 -28.05 -0.46 1.54
CA GLU A 142 -27.81 0.94 1.91
C GLU A 142 -27.02 1.12 3.21
N SER A 143 -27.02 0.10 4.08
CA SER A 143 -26.31 0.06 5.38
C SER A 143 -25.21 -1.01 5.46
N GLY A 144 -24.81 -1.62 4.34
CA GLY A 144 -23.88 -2.75 4.30
C GLY A 144 -22.41 -2.39 4.47
N ASP A 145 -21.56 -3.39 4.32
CA ASP A 145 -20.11 -3.21 4.25
C ASP A 145 -19.76 -2.46 2.96
N LEU A 146 -19.40 -1.22 3.15
CA LEU A 146 -19.04 -0.30 2.07
C LEU A 146 -17.64 -0.64 1.55
N PRO A 147 -17.35 -0.48 0.25
CA PRO A 147 -16.10 -0.94 -0.35
C PRO A 147 -14.83 -0.32 0.26
N TRP A 148 -14.95 0.81 0.93
CA TRP A 148 -13.84 1.47 1.62
C TRP A 148 -13.55 0.98 3.05
N LYS A 149 -14.36 0.04 3.56
CA LYS A 149 -14.07 -0.57 4.87
C LYS A 149 -12.94 -1.60 4.72
N ALA A 150 -12.10 -1.71 5.75
CA ALA A 150 -11.05 -2.72 5.80
C ALA A 150 -11.58 -4.16 5.69
N THR A 151 -12.85 -4.37 6.06
CA THR A 151 -13.54 -5.67 5.99
C THR A 151 -14.18 -5.94 4.63
N SER A 152 -14.11 -5.01 3.68
CA SER A 152 -14.64 -5.23 2.33
C SER A 152 -13.98 -6.43 1.64
N PRO A 153 -14.71 -7.26 0.89
CA PRO A 153 -14.13 -8.35 0.10
C PRO A 153 -13.13 -7.87 -0.96
N GLU A 154 -13.18 -6.59 -1.37
CA GLU A 154 -12.20 -5.97 -2.26
C GLU A 154 -10.90 -5.57 -1.55
N ALA A 155 -10.89 -5.50 -0.21
CA ALA A 155 -9.76 -5.01 0.54
C ALA A 155 -8.65 -6.07 0.65
N ILE A 156 -7.52 -5.83 -0.02
CA ILE A 156 -6.34 -6.68 0.03
C ILE A 156 -5.42 -6.27 1.18
N LEU A 157 -5.19 -4.96 1.33
CA LEU A 157 -4.44 -4.33 2.42
C LEU A 157 -5.15 -3.04 2.81
N ALA A 158 -5.49 -2.89 4.08
CA ALA A 158 -6.22 -1.73 4.56
C ALA A 158 -5.71 -1.29 5.93
N TRP A 159 -5.27 -0.06 6.01
CA TRP A 159 -4.92 0.58 7.29
C TRP A 159 -6.03 1.56 7.66
N GLU A 160 -6.87 1.13 8.59
CA GLU A 160 -7.81 2.04 9.21
C GLU A 160 -7.08 2.90 10.23
N ARG A 161 -7.16 4.20 10.05
CA ARG A 161 -6.77 5.12 11.11
C ARG A 161 -8.02 5.35 11.97
N PRO A 162 -8.05 4.83 13.20
CA PRO A 162 -9.07 5.25 14.12
C PRO A 162 -8.81 6.75 14.37
N PHE A 163 -9.66 7.61 13.83
CA PHE A 163 -9.76 8.98 14.30
C PHE A 163 -10.36 8.95 15.71
N GLY A 164 -9.54 8.41 16.64
CA GLY A 164 -9.88 8.33 18.03
C GLY A 164 -9.65 9.67 18.69
N GLY A 165 -10.68 10.19 19.22
CA GLY A 165 -10.59 11.21 20.24
C GLY A 165 -10.84 12.65 19.81
N GLY A 166 -12.02 13.12 20.04
CA GLY A 166 -12.28 14.48 20.47
C GLY A 166 -12.64 15.53 19.43
N ASN A 167 -12.38 15.31 18.17
CA ASN A 167 -12.87 16.21 17.13
C ASN A 167 -13.75 15.41 16.18
N GLY A 168 -15.02 15.52 16.38
CA GLY A 168 -16.15 14.93 15.70
C GLY A 168 -15.83 14.23 14.38
N ASP A 169 -16.34 13.05 14.27
CA ASP A 169 -16.27 12.23 13.06
C ASP A 169 -16.43 13.10 11.81
N LEU A 170 -15.33 13.36 11.12
CA LEU A 170 -15.37 14.12 9.85
C LEU A 170 -16.29 13.45 8.82
N ARG A 171 -16.58 12.15 9.00
CA ARG A 171 -17.55 11.42 8.19
C ARG A 171 -18.98 11.95 8.39
N GLY A 172 -19.32 12.43 9.59
CA GLY A 172 -20.61 13.06 9.88
C GLY A 172 -20.69 14.55 9.53
N ALA A 173 -19.52 15.19 9.27
CA ALA A 173 -19.45 16.61 8.98
C ALA A 173 -19.31 16.94 7.49
N SER A 174 -19.05 15.92 6.65
CA SER A 174 -18.90 16.13 5.20
C SER A 174 -20.25 15.94 4.51
N ILE A 175 -20.96 17.01 4.33
CA ILE A 175 -22.20 17.06 3.54
C ILE A 175 -21.85 17.66 2.18
N LEU A 176 -22.30 17.01 1.10
CA LEU A 176 -22.19 17.59 -0.23
C LEU A 176 -22.95 18.94 -0.27
N SER A 177 -22.34 19.95 -0.85
CA SER A 177 -23.03 21.25 -1.00
C SER A 177 -24.20 21.10 -1.97
N ASP A 178 -25.25 21.89 -1.75
CA ASP A 178 -26.44 21.91 -2.63
C ASP A 178 -26.09 22.12 -4.10
N LYS A 179 -25.01 22.84 -4.37
CA LYS A 179 -24.49 23.04 -5.72
C LYS A 179 -23.97 21.71 -6.36
N ILE A 180 -23.33 20.85 -5.58
CA ILE A 180 -22.87 19.53 -6.09
C ILE A 180 -24.06 18.59 -6.24
N LEU A 181 -25.01 18.62 -5.29
CA LEU A 181 -26.22 17.82 -5.37
C LEU A 181 -27.04 18.20 -6.60
N GLY A 182 -27.21 19.49 -6.91
CA GLY A 182 -27.88 19.97 -8.10
C GLY A 182 -27.24 19.49 -9.42
N LEU A 183 -25.88 19.38 -9.46
CA LEU A 183 -25.18 18.83 -10.62
C LEU A 183 -25.39 17.33 -10.81
N LEU A 184 -25.63 16.59 -9.73
CA LEU A 184 -25.93 15.15 -9.79
C LEU A 184 -27.37 14.92 -10.30
N ASP A 185 -28.32 15.74 -9.87
CA ASP A 185 -29.72 15.66 -10.31
C ASP A 185 -29.86 15.99 -11.81
N GLU A 186 -29.12 16.99 -12.31
CA GLU A 186 -29.09 17.33 -13.73
C GLU A 186 -28.46 16.22 -14.60
N ALA A 187 -27.55 15.40 -14.04
CA ALA A 187 -26.92 14.29 -14.76
C ALA A 187 -27.81 13.04 -14.86
N THR A 188 -28.86 12.92 -14.03
CA THR A 188 -29.80 11.79 -14.03
C THR A 188 -31.00 12.01 -14.92
N ASP A 189 -31.24 13.25 -15.41
CA ASP A 189 -32.37 13.62 -16.28
C ASP A 189 -32.06 13.53 -17.80
N ASN A 190 -30.92 12.94 -18.20
CA ASN A 190 -30.55 12.67 -19.59
C ASN A 190 -30.42 11.13 -19.79
#